data_8bdb5d7809c944d72ad21244b8806190
#
_entry.id   8bdb5d7809c944d72ad21244b8806190
#
_cell.length_a   1.000
_cell.length_b   1.000
_cell.length_c   1.000
_cell.angle_alpha   90.00
_cell.angle_beta   90.00
_cell.angle_gamma   90.00
#
_symmetry.space_group_name_H-M   'P 1'
#
loop_
_entity.id
_entity.type
_entity.pdbx_description
1 polymer ?
#
loop_
_entity_poly.entity_id
_entity_poly.type
_entity_poly.pdbx_seq_one_letter_code
_entity_poly.pdbx_strand_id
1 'polypeptide(L)'
;MNNILFRADASSTIGTGHIMRDLVLAQQYPNSEIIFATQELEGNLNYKIIESGYEVITLESNSMAELDKLIKKYDIDMIVIDHYGIDYNYEKALKEENPSLIILSFDDTYEKHYCDILLNHNIYADDSKYLKLVPKSCELHCGEKYTLLRDEFMEVKKSILKSTKSKKNRIFIAIGGADTINLNPKIIQLLEKNDNIIVEIVTSTANKHIEELKNLIKNKKWINLHINSVKIAELMRKSDFAIITPSVTLNEVWYMKLPFIAIQTANNQKYMVEYIKRLDLPILKEWRMEKFEIILKEYINGNFINY
;
A
#
# COMPACT_ATOMS: atom_id res chain seq x y z
N MET A 1 -17.99 13.69 -19.93
CA MET A 1 -17.55 13.46 -18.55
C MET A 1 -17.64 11.96 -18.37
N ASN A 2 -16.60 11.28 -17.94
CA ASN A 2 -16.66 9.81 -17.82
C ASN A 2 -17.12 9.45 -16.42
N ASN A 3 -17.99 8.45 -16.30
CA ASN A 3 -18.41 7.90 -15.02
C ASN A 3 -17.54 6.71 -14.68
N ILE A 4 -16.82 6.76 -13.58
CA ILE A 4 -15.85 5.74 -13.19
C ILE A 4 -16.30 5.09 -11.87
N LEU A 5 -16.41 3.78 -11.88
CA LEU A 5 -16.71 2.99 -10.68
C LEU A 5 -15.45 2.30 -10.17
N PHE A 6 -15.07 2.53 -8.91
CA PHE A 6 -14.00 1.82 -8.24
C PHE A 6 -14.60 0.69 -7.40
N ARG A 7 -14.17 -0.55 -7.64
CA ARG A 7 -14.54 -1.72 -6.83
C ARG A 7 -13.35 -2.18 -6.01
N ALA A 8 -13.36 -1.85 -4.74
CA ALA A 8 -12.34 -2.24 -3.79
C ALA A 8 -12.90 -2.38 -2.38
N ASP A 9 -12.21 -3.11 -1.50
CA ASP A 9 -12.53 -3.23 -0.10
C ASP A 9 -11.30 -2.97 0.78
N ALA A 10 -11.56 -2.52 2.01
CA ALA A 10 -10.59 -2.50 3.09
C ALA A 10 -11.18 -3.16 4.33
N SER A 11 -10.35 -3.84 5.11
CA SER A 11 -10.76 -4.39 6.41
C SER A 11 -9.55 -4.64 7.30
N SER A 12 -9.82 -5.01 8.55
CA SER A 12 -8.76 -5.45 9.48
C SER A 12 -8.02 -6.72 9.03
N THR A 13 -8.57 -7.48 8.08
CA THR A 13 -7.95 -8.70 7.50
C THR A 13 -7.35 -8.47 6.12
N ILE A 14 -8.03 -7.73 5.23
CA ILE A 14 -7.56 -7.39 3.89
C ILE A 14 -6.43 -6.33 3.98
N GLY A 15 -6.52 -5.44 4.97
CA GLY A 15 -5.66 -4.27 5.07
C GLY A 15 -6.27 -3.04 4.40
N THR A 16 -5.50 -1.97 4.36
CA THR A 16 -5.97 -0.65 3.89
C THR A 16 -5.39 -0.25 2.52
N GLY A 17 -4.51 -1.09 1.97
CA GLY A 17 -3.71 -0.77 0.79
C GLY A 17 -4.52 -0.50 -0.47
N HIS A 18 -5.57 -1.29 -0.72
CA HIS A 18 -6.44 -1.16 -1.89
C HIS A 18 -7.10 0.23 -1.93
N ILE A 19 -7.87 0.59 -0.93
CA ILE A 19 -8.54 1.90 -0.87
C ILE A 19 -7.52 3.05 -0.94
N MET A 20 -6.37 2.92 -0.30
CA MET A 20 -5.36 3.99 -0.30
C MET A 20 -4.75 4.22 -1.69
N ARG A 21 -4.45 3.16 -2.45
CA ARG A 21 -3.94 3.30 -3.82
C ARG A 21 -5.02 3.73 -4.80
N ASP A 22 -6.25 3.30 -4.60
CA ASP A 22 -7.40 3.70 -5.42
C ASP A 22 -7.71 5.19 -5.27
N LEU A 23 -7.62 5.74 -4.07
CA LEU A 23 -7.77 7.18 -3.85
C LEU A 23 -6.70 7.99 -4.62
N VAL A 24 -5.47 7.47 -4.72
CA VAL A 24 -4.43 8.11 -5.54
C VAL A 24 -4.74 7.99 -7.03
N LEU A 25 -5.21 6.82 -7.49
CA LEU A 25 -5.59 6.64 -8.90
C LEU A 25 -6.78 7.52 -9.27
N ALA A 26 -7.78 7.64 -8.39
CA ALA A 26 -8.97 8.47 -8.60
C ALA A 26 -8.62 9.95 -8.88
N GLN A 27 -7.61 10.48 -8.20
CA GLN A 27 -7.13 11.85 -8.43
C GLN A 27 -6.57 12.09 -9.84
N GLN A 28 -6.19 11.03 -10.57
CA GLN A 28 -5.71 11.15 -11.95
C GLN A 28 -6.85 11.38 -12.97
N TYR A 29 -8.12 11.29 -12.52
CA TYR A 29 -9.33 11.52 -13.34
C TYR A 29 -10.11 12.76 -12.86
N PRO A 30 -9.53 13.95 -12.86
CA PRO A 30 -10.13 15.15 -12.20
C PRO A 30 -11.41 15.65 -12.91
N ASN A 31 -11.67 15.19 -14.13
CA ASN A 31 -12.85 15.58 -14.93
C ASN A 31 -13.91 14.46 -15.03
N SER A 32 -13.83 13.45 -14.17
CA SER A 32 -14.75 12.32 -14.15
C SER A 32 -15.62 12.33 -12.90
N GLU A 33 -16.82 11.78 -12.99
CA GLU A 33 -17.62 11.42 -11.83
C GLU A 33 -17.15 10.07 -11.30
N ILE A 34 -16.77 10.03 -10.02
CA ILE A 34 -16.15 8.85 -9.42
C ILE A 34 -17.02 8.36 -8.28
N ILE A 35 -17.35 7.07 -8.34
CA ILE A 35 -18.13 6.36 -7.33
C ILE A 35 -17.29 5.18 -6.84
N PHE A 36 -17.27 4.94 -5.55
CA PHE A 36 -16.67 3.75 -4.94
C PHE A 36 -17.76 2.76 -4.53
N ALA A 37 -17.66 1.53 -5.00
CA ALA A 37 -18.51 0.41 -4.59
C ALA A 37 -17.71 -0.49 -3.64
N THR A 38 -18.07 -0.46 -2.35
CA THR A 38 -17.33 -1.12 -1.26
C THR A 38 -18.28 -1.90 -0.37
N GLN A 39 -17.77 -2.91 0.35
CA GLN A 39 -18.51 -3.55 1.44
C GLN A 39 -18.23 -2.87 2.78
N GLU A 40 -19.21 -2.93 3.68
CA GLU A 40 -19.04 -2.41 5.06
C GLU A 40 -18.43 -3.49 5.96
N LEU A 41 -17.12 -3.70 5.81
CA LEU A 41 -16.36 -4.68 6.57
C LEU A 41 -15.77 -4.08 7.85
N GLU A 42 -15.48 -4.92 8.86
CA GLU A 42 -14.82 -4.46 10.09
C GLU A 42 -13.45 -3.85 9.78
N GLY A 43 -13.24 -2.58 10.15
CA GLY A 43 -12.01 -1.85 9.87
C GLY A 43 -11.92 -1.30 8.44
N ASN A 44 -13.07 -1.13 7.74
CA ASN A 44 -13.14 -0.49 6.43
C ASN A 44 -12.64 0.97 6.46
N LEU A 45 -12.41 1.53 5.29
CA LEU A 45 -12.01 2.93 5.09
C LEU A 45 -13.05 3.76 4.33
N ASN A 46 -14.33 3.36 4.35
CA ASN A 46 -15.40 4.07 3.63
C ASN A 46 -15.49 5.54 4.03
N TYR A 47 -15.30 5.85 5.32
CA TYR A 47 -15.24 7.23 5.81
C TYR A 47 -14.15 8.05 5.11
N LYS A 48 -13.00 7.44 4.78
CA LYS A 48 -11.87 8.14 4.15
C LYS A 48 -12.13 8.44 2.68
N ILE A 49 -12.89 7.58 2.00
CA ILE A 49 -13.35 7.84 0.63
C ILE A 49 -14.27 9.06 0.63
N ILE A 50 -15.22 9.11 1.56
CA ILE A 50 -16.17 10.23 1.73
C ILE A 50 -15.43 11.53 2.09
N GLU A 51 -14.47 11.49 3.03
CA GLU A 51 -13.61 12.63 3.37
C GLU A 51 -12.79 13.14 2.17
N SER A 52 -12.46 12.26 1.22
CA SER A 52 -11.77 12.61 -0.02
C SER A 52 -12.69 13.19 -1.09
N GLY A 53 -13.99 13.32 -0.80
CA GLY A 53 -14.99 13.94 -1.68
C GLY A 53 -15.65 13.01 -2.69
N TYR A 54 -15.49 11.68 -2.55
CA TYR A 54 -16.10 10.70 -3.43
C TYR A 54 -17.36 10.06 -2.83
N GLU A 55 -18.30 9.68 -3.71
CA GLU A 55 -19.49 8.93 -3.31
C GLU A 55 -19.12 7.47 -3.01
N VAL A 56 -19.75 6.90 -1.98
CA VAL A 56 -19.62 5.49 -1.60
C VAL A 56 -20.98 4.81 -1.71
N ILE A 57 -21.02 3.71 -2.46
CA ILE A 57 -22.15 2.79 -2.50
C ILE A 57 -21.75 1.51 -1.76
N THR A 58 -22.48 1.20 -0.72
CA THR A 58 -22.26 -0.03 0.05
C THR A 58 -22.89 -1.22 -0.68
N LEU A 59 -22.07 -2.23 -0.95
CA LEU A 59 -22.47 -3.51 -1.53
C LEU A 59 -22.82 -4.51 -0.41
N GLU A 60 -23.83 -5.32 -0.66
CA GLU A 60 -24.17 -6.45 0.23
C GLU A 60 -23.22 -7.64 0.03
N SER A 61 -22.74 -7.80 -1.20
CA SER A 61 -21.89 -8.93 -1.59
C SER A 61 -20.89 -8.55 -2.69
N ASN A 62 -20.10 -9.53 -3.14
CA ASN A 62 -19.25 -9.40 -4.32
C ASN A 62 -19.91 -10.05 -5.57
N SER A 63 -21.24 -10.05 -5.66
CA SER A 63 -21.94 -10.67 -6.78
C SER A 63 -21.84 -9.80 -8.05
N MET A 64 -21.66 -10.48 -9.20
CA MET A 64 -21.62 -9.81 -10.50
C MET A 64 -22.94 -9.06 -10.79
N ALA A 65 -24.08 -9.63 -10.41
CA ALA A 65 -25.39 -9.04 -10.67
C ALA A 65 -25.58 -7.69 -9.94
N GLU A 66 -25.02 -7.56 -8.74
CA GLU A 66 -25.06 -6.31 -7.96
C GLU A 66 -24.20 -5.24 -8.63
N LEU A 67 -23.01 -5.61 -9.09
CA LEU A 67 -22.09 -4.70 -9.75
C LEU A 67 -22.61 -4.27 -11.14
N ASP A 68 -23.14 -5.22 -11.94
CA ASP A 68 -23.76 -4.95 -13.24
C ASP A 68 -24.94 -3.99 -13.11
N LYS A 69 -25.77 -4.14 -12.07
CA LYS A 69 -26.87 -3.21 -11.78
C LYS A 69 -26.38 -1.79 -11.53
N LEU A 70 -25.24 -1.62 -10.81
CA LEU A 70 -24.65 -0.30 -10.59
C LEU A 70 -24.08 0.29 -11.88
N ILE A 71 -23.39 -0.50 -12.69
CA ILE A 71 -22.87 -0.08 -13.98
C ILE A 71 -23.97 0.51 -14.86
N LYS A 72 -25.09 -0.20 -14.98
CA LYS A 72 -26.25 0.24 -15.78
C LYS A 72 -26.98 1.43 -15.15
N LYS A 73 -27.11 1.47 -13.82
CA LYS A 73 -27.82 2.55 -13.13
C LYS A 73 -27.12 3.89 -13.21
N TYR A 74 -25.79 3.88 -13.15
CA TYR A 74 -24.96 5.10 -13.12
C TYR A 74 -24.26 5.38 -14.45
N ASP A 75 -24.63 4.65 -15.53
CA ASP A 75 -24.06 4.79 -16.87
C ASP A 75 -22.52 4.81 -16.83
N ILE A 76 -21.94 3.76 -16.23
CA ILE A 76 -20.51 3.67 -15.97
C ILE A 76 -19.75 3.37 -17.26
N ASP A 77 -18.82 4.24 -17.62
CA ASP A 77 -17.95 4.09 -18.79
C ASP A 77 -16.72 3.20 -18.48
N MET A 78 -16.23 3.27 -17.24
CA MET A 78 -15.03 2.56 -16.81
C MET A 78 -15.20 2.01 -15.40
N ILE A 79 -14.77 0.77 -15.21
CA ILE A 79 -14.64 0.18 -13.86
C ILE A 79 -13.17 -0.08 -13.53
N VAL A 80 -12.77 0.33 -12.34
CA VAL A 80 -11.48 -0.01 -11.74
C VAL A 80 -11.72 -1.12 -10.73
N ILE A 81 -11.10 -2.28 -10.94
CA ILE A 81 -11.23 -3.46 -10.10
C ILE A 81 -9.93 -3.66 -9.31
N ASP A 82 -10.01 -3.48 -8.00
CA ASP A 82 -8.92 -3.74 -7.06
C ASP A 82 -9.39 -4.69 -5.96
N HIS A 83 -9.67 -5.95 -6.35
CA HIS A 83 -10.29 -6.92 -5.47
C HIS A 83 -9.92 -8.37 -5.83
N TYR A 84 -9.24 -9.09 -4.92
CA TYR A 84 -8.78 -10.47 -5.15
C TYR A 84 -9.91 -11.51 -5.37
N GLY A 85 -11.14 -11.21 -4.99
CA GLY A 85 -12.30 -12.07 -5.23
C GLY A 85 -12.96 -11.86 -6.60
N ILE A 86 -12.40 -11.02 -7.47
CA ILE A 86 -12.85 -10.82 -8.85
C ILE A 86 -11.77 -11.37 -9.77
N ASP A 87 -12.07 -12.48 -10.43
CA ASP A 87 -11.13 -13.21 -11.28
C ASP A 87 -11.40 -12.99 -12.78
N TYR A 88 -10.60 -13.61 -13.62
CA TYR A 88 -10.72 -13.62 -15.07
C TYR A 88 -12.13 -13.93 -15.58
N ASN A 89 -12.81 -14.93 -14.97
CA ASN A 89 -14.13 -15.35 -15.45
C ASN A 89 -15.19 -14.32 -15.08
N TYR A 90 -15.07 -13.70 -13.93
CA TYR A 90 -15.94 -12.61 -13.50
C TYR A 90 -15.78 -11.40 -14.43
N GLU A 91 -14.54 -10.95 -14.67
CA GLU A 91 -14.22 -9.83 -15.56
C GLU A 91 -14.75 -10.08 -16.98
N LYS A 92 -14.54 -11.31 -17.50
CA LYS A 92 -15.02 -11.71 -18.82
C LYS A 92 -16.54 -11.65 -18.91
N ALA A 93 -17.25 -12.21 -17.94
CA ALA A 93 -18.70 -12.17 -17.89
C ALA A 93 -19.23 -10.72 -17.80
N LEU A 94 -18.58 -9.89 -16.98
CA LEU A 94 -18.93 -8.47 -16.85
C LEU A 94 -18.75 -7.72 -18.18
N LYS A 95 -17.68 -8.00 -18.93
CA LYS A 95 -17.42 -7.43 -20.26
C LYS A 95 -18.41 -7.91 -21.30
N GLU A 96 -18.83 -9.18 -21.26
CA GLU A 96 -19.84 -9.75 -22.16
C GLU A 96 -21.21 -9.09 -21.97
N GLU A 97 -21.61 -8.81 -20.72
CA GLU A 97 -22.85 -8.09 -20.38
C GLU A 97 -22.77 -6.59 -20.71
N ASN A 98 -21.57 -6.00 -20.69
CA ASN A 98 -21.32 -4.57 -20.89
C ASN A 98 -20.19 -4.36 -21.91
N PRO A 99 -20.40 -4.58 -23.24
CA PRO A 99 -19.30 -4.59 -24.21
C PRO A 99 -18.53 -3.27 -24.36
N SER A 100 -19.17 -2.12 -24.09
CA SER A 100 -18.54 -0.79 -24.15
C SER A 100 -17.78 -0.42 -22.87
N LEU A 101 -17.99 -1.14 -21.76
CA LEU A 101 -17.35 -0.87 -20.48
C LEU A 101 -15.83 -1.07 -20.58
N ILE A 102 -15.06 -0.09 -20.14
CA ILE A 102 -13.60 -0.24 -19.98
C ILE A 102 -13.34 -0.87 -18.63
N ILE A 103 -12.60 -1.98 -18.61
CA ILE A 103 -12.18 -2.65 -17.39
C ILE A 103 -10.70 -2.38 -17.16
N LEU A 104 -10.37 -1.67 -16.07
CA LEU A 104 -9.02 -1.57 -15.52
C LEU A 104 -8.93 -2.49 -14.32
N SER A 105 -8.01 -3.47 -14.36
CA SER A 105 -7.79 -4.38 -13.25
C SER A 105 -6.42 -4.14 -12.60
N PHE A 106 -6.42 -4.00 -11.27
CA PHE A 106 -5.19 -4.09 -10.51
C PHE A 106 -4.76 -5.54 -10.36
N ASP A 107 -3.45 -5.77 -10.47
CA ASP A 107 -2.84 -7.03 -10.05
C ASP A 107 -1.47 -6.79 -9.43
N ASP A 108 -1.13 -7.59 -8.42
CA ASP A 108 0.15 -7.58 -7.74
C ASP A 108 0.73 -9.02 -7.55
N THR A 109 0.06 -10.02 -8.18
CA THR A 109 0.37 -11.44 -8.01
C THR A 109 0.62 -12.20 -9.32
N TYR A 110 0.57 -11.51 -10.48
CA TYR A 110 0.68 -12.10 -11.82
C TYR A 110 -0.40 -13.15 -12.09
N GLU A 111 -1.64 -12.81 -11.77
CA GLU A 111 -2.80 -13.62 -12.06
C GLU A 111 -3.35 -13.34 -13.48
N LYS A 112 -4.29 -14.18 -13.93
CA LYS A 112 -4.94 -14.04 -15.21
C LYS A 112 -6.11 -13.07 -15.11
N HIS A 113 -6.19 -12.10 -16.06
CA HIS A 113 -7.25 -11.09 -16.12
C HIS A 113 -7.89 -11.00 -17.50
N TYR A 114 -9.14 -10.57 -17.55
CA TYR A 114 -9.86 -10.21 -18.78
C TYR A 114 -10.22 -8.73 -18.75
N CYS A 115 -9.22 -7.89 -18.94
CA CYS A 115 -9.34 -6.43 -18.83
C CYS A 115 -8.83 -5.71 -20.07
N ASP A 116 -9.20 -4.45 -20.21
CA ASP A 116 -8.70 -3.55 -21.25
C ASP A 116 -7.38 -2.89 -20.81
N ILE A 117 -7.22 -2.64 -19.51
CA ILE A 117 -6.02 -2.07 -18.90
C ILE A 117 -5.66 -2.90 -17.67
N LEU A 118 -4.41 -3.36 -17.57
CA LEU A 118 -3.88 -4.00 -16.36
C LEU A 118 -2.90 -3.04 -15.68
N LEU A 119 -3.11 -2.78 -14.41
CA LEU A 119 -2.25 -1.93 -13.60
C LEU A 119 -1.56 -2.72 -12.49
N ASN A 120 -0.24 -2.87 -12.61
CA ASN A 120 0.61 -3.30 -11.50
C ASN A 120 1.60 -2.18 -11.16
N HIS A 121 1.22 -1.35 -10.20
CA HIS A 121 1.94 -0.14 -9.82
C HIS A 121 3.18 -0.39 -8.95
N ASN A 122 3.52 -1.64 -8.68
CA ASN A 122 4.66 -1.99 -7.86
C ASN A 122 5.98 -1.89 -8.63
N ILE A 123 7.04 -1.48 -7.97
CA ILE A 123 8.37 -1.30 -8.56
C ILE A 123 8.96 -2.60 -9.17
N TYR A 124 8.50 -3.77 -8.72
CA TYR A 124 8.94 -5.07 -9.26
C TYR A 124 8.20 -5.49 -10.52
N ALA A 125 7.12 -4.79 -10.89
CA ALA A 125 6.22 -5.27 -11.94
C ALA A 125 6.90 -5.24 -13.31
N ASP A 126 6.73 -6.35 -14.03
CA ASP A 126 7.32 -6.64 -15.33
C ASP A 126 6.19 -7.03 -16.29
N ASP A 127 5.95 -6.20 -17.31
CA ASP A 127 4.90 -6.36 -18.31
C ASP A 127 5.06 -7.67 -19.11
N SER A 128 6.30 -8.13 -19.32
CA SER A 128 6.57 -9.38 -20.04
C SER A 128 5.90 -10.60 -19.39
N LYS A 129 5.67 -10.56 -18.09
CA LYS A 129 5.02 -11.64 -17.34
C LYS A 129 3.51 -11.71 -17.57
N TYR A 130 2.89 -10.61 -18.03
CA TYR A 130 1.46 -10.54 -18.32
C TYR A 130 1.08 -10.93 -19.75
N LEU A 131 2.01 -11.05 -20.70
CA LEU A 131 1.74 -11.29 -22.11
C LEU A 131 0.84 -12.51 -22.42
N LYS A 132 0.77 -13.50 -21.51
CA LYS A 132 -0.08 -14.69 -21.61
C LYS A 132 -1.22 -14.72 -20.60
N LEU A 133 -1.30 -13.70 -19.74
CA LEU A 133 -2.25 -13.63 -18.65
C LEU A 133 -3.41 -12.69 -18.93
N VAL A 134 -3.30 -11.87 -19.98
CA VAL A 134 -4.31 -10.90 -20.39
C VAL A 134 -4.60 -11.00 -21.88
N PRO A 135 -5.74 -10.43 -22.37
CA PRO A 135 -6.01 -10.31 -23.80
C PRO A 135 -4.89 -9.56 -24.53
N LYS A 136 -4.64 -9.90 -25.80
CA LYS A 136 -3.59 -9.23 -26.60
C LYS A 136 -3.82 -7.73 -26.81
N SER A 137 -5.07 -7.28 -26.69
CA SER A 137 -5.47 -5.88 -26.78
C SER A 137 -5.32 -5.12 -25.46
N CYS A 138 -5.00 -5.81 -24.35
CA CYS A 138 -4.88 -5.20 -23.04
C CYS A 138 -3.64 -4.28 -23.00
N GLU A 139 -3.84 -3.06 -22.50
CA GLU A 139 -2.77 -2.12 -22.22
C GLU A 139 -2.12 -2.46 -20.87
N LEU A 140 -0.78 -2.57 -20.83
CA LEU A 140 -0.04 -2.95 -19.63
C LEU A 140 0.60 -1.72 -18.97
N HIS A 141 0.16 -1.41 -17.76
CA HIS A 141 0.69 -0.37 -16.91
C HIS A 141 1.48 -1.01 -15.75
N CYS A 142 2.75 -1.33 -15.98
CA CYS A 142 3.58 -2.08 -15.03
C CYS A 142 4.84 -1.31 -14.63
N GLY A 143 5.21 -1.45 -13.35
CA GLY A 143 6.49 -1.01 -12.82
C GLY A 143 6.55 0.41 -12.30
N GLU A 144 7.77 0.87 -12.02
CA GLU A 144 8.06 2.11 -11.28
C GLU A 144 7.39 3.36 -11.86
N LYS A 145 7.30 3.48 -13.19
CA LYS A 145 6.67 4.64 -13.85
C LYS A 145 5.16 4.77 -13.59
N TYR A 146 4.52 3.69 -13.17
CA TYR A 146 3.10 3.65 -12.84
C TYR A 146 2.83 3.58 -11.35
N THR A 147 3.89 3.76 -10.53
CA THR A 147 3.73 3.75 -9.08
C THR A 147 2.79 4.87 -8.64
N LEU A 148 1.75 4.49 -7.94
CA LEU A 148 0.77 5.42 -7.36
C LEU A 148 1.35 6.00 -6.07
N LEU A 149 1.68 7.27 -6.11
CA LEU A 149 2.23 8.02 -4.98
C LEU A 149 1.31 9.17 -4.63
N ARG A 150 1.02 9.33 -3.35
CA ARG A 150 0.27 10.49 -2.84
C ARG A 150 1.03 11.78 -3.09
N ASP A 151 0.32 12.88 -3.34
CA ASP A 151 0.92 14.18 -3.66
C ASP A 151 1.95 14.65 -2.63
N GLU A 152 1.75 14.33 -1.36
CA GLU A 152 2.69 14.67 -0.28
C GLU A 152 4.13 14.20 -0.56
N PHE A 153 4.31 13.06 -1.26
CA PHE A 153 5.64 12.55 -1.61
C PHE A 153 6.32 13.42 -2.69
N MET A 154 5.55 13.87 -3.67
CA MET A 154 6.06 14.75 -4.72
C MET A 154 6.40 16.13 -4.17
N GLU A 155 5.57 16.68 -3.29
CA GLU A 155 5.79 17.98 -2.64
C GLU A 155 7.02 17.95 -1.73
N VAL A 156 7.13 16.93 -0.88
CA VAL A 156 8.25 16.76 0.04
C VAL A 156 9.56 16.58 -0.70
N LYS A 157 9.58 15.85 -1.83
CA LYS A 157 10.79 15.67 -2.64
C LYS A 157 11.26 16.98 -3.32
N LYS A 158 10.33 17.85 -3.71
CA LYS A 158 10.64 19.17 -4.31
C LYS A 158 11.16 20.17 -3.28
N SER A 159 10.79 20.01 -2.00
CA SER A 159 11.20 20.93 -0.95
C SER A 159 12.66 20.72 -0.57
N ILE A 160 13.51 21.71 -0.89
CA ILE A 160 14.92 21.76 -0.46
C ILE A 160 14.94 22.10 1.04
N LEU A 161 14.92 21.10 1.91
CA LEU A 161 15.25 21.30 3.30
C LEU A 161 16.72 20.92 3.54
N LYS A 162 17.48 21.87 4.10
CA LYS A 162 18.78 21.58 4.67
C LYS A 162 18.57 20.49 5.74
N SER A 163 19.06 19.30 5.48
CA SER A 163 19.12 18.24 6.48
C SER A 163 19.99 18.73 7.63
N THR A 164 19.39 19.18 8.70
CA THR A 164 20.08 19.25 9.99
C THR A 164 20.17 17.82 10.49
N LYS A 165 21.30 17.15 10.20
CA LYS A 165 21.58 15.81 10.76
C LYS A 165 21.39 15.89 12.27
N SER A 166 20.36 15.25 12.76
CA SER A 166 20.15 15.03 14.18
C SER A 166 21.34 14.21 14.71
N LYS A 167 21.75 14.44 15.98
CA LYS A 167 22.71 13.57 16.65
C LYS A 167 22.14 12.18 16.95
N LYS A 168 20.82 12.00 16.78
CA LYS A 168 20.09 10.75 17.05
C LYS A 168 19.65 10.13 15.74
N ASN A 169 19.77 8.81 15.63
CA ASN A 169 19.20 8.05 14.53
C ASN A 169 17.67 8.07 14.59
N ARG A 170 17.04 8.53 13.53
CA ARG A 170 15.59 8.54 13.41
C ARG A 170 15.12 7.38 12.54
N ILE A 171 14.24 6.56 13.08
CA ILE A 171 13.78 5.31 12.48
C ILE A 171 12.30 5.45 12.16
N PHE A 172 11.93 5.27 10.90
CA PHE A 172 10.54 5.18 10.46
C PHE A 172 10.07 3.72 10.52
N ILE A 173 8.94 3.44 11.17
CA ILE A 173 8.38 2.08 11.26
C ILE A 173 6.95 2.07 10.71
N ALA A 174 6.70 1.23 9.69
CA ALA A 174 5.37 1.00 9.13
C ALA A 174 5.18 -0.48 8.76
N ILE A 175 4.58 -1.25 9.66
CA ILE A 175 4.33 -2.69 9.51
C ILE A 175 2.91 -2.94 8.96
N GLY A 176 2.56 -2.23 7.89
CA GLY A 176 1.18 -2.16 7.41
C GLY A 176 0.25 -1.43 8.37
N GLY A 177 -0.88 -0.93 7.86
CA GLY A 177 -1.83 -0.18 8.70
C GLY A 177 -2.44 -1.02 9.82
N ALA A 178 -2.63 -2.31 9.61
CA ALA A 178 -3.28 -3.23 10.56
C ALA A 178 -2.32 -3.96 11.51
N ASP A 179 -1.01 -4.03 11.19
CA ASP A 179 -0.01 -4.84 11.95
C ASP A 179 -0.57 -6.20 12.41
N THR A 180 -1.10 -6.97 11.47
CA THR A 180 -1.89 -8.20 11.73
C THR A 180 -1.17 -9.26 12.54
N ILE A 181 0.16 -9.24 12.56
CA ILE A 181 0.99 -10.19 13.32
C ILE A 181 1.59 -9.59 14.60
N ASN A 182 1.15 -8.37 14.97
CA ASN A 182 1.59 -7.63 16.16
C ASN A 182 3.13 -7.56 16.28
N LEU A 183 3.78 -7.05 15.24
CA LEU A 183 5.24 -7.04 15.13
C LEU A 183 5.87 -5.82 15.81
N ASN A 184 5.15 -4.69 15.91
CA ASN A 184 5.68 -3.48 16.55
C ASN A 184 6.26 -3.70 17.95
N PRO A 185 5.60 -4.43 18.89
CA PRO A 185 6.18 -4.70 20.22
C PRO A 185 7.52 -5.43 20.16
N LYS A 186 7.68 -6.39 19.24
CA LYS A 186 8.92 -7.17 19.09
C LYS A 186 10.07 -6.31 18.57
N ILE A 187 9.78 -5.39 17.64
CA ILE A 187 10.77 -4.43 17.13
C ILE A 187 11.16 -3.44 18.23
N ILE A 188 10.19 -2.89 18.95
CA ILE A 188 10.43 -1.96 20.08
C ILE A 188 11.36 -2.58 21.12
N GLN A 189 11.14 -3.83 21.49
CA GLN A 189 11.98 -4.56 22.46
C GLN A 189 13.46 -4.60 22.06
N LEU A 190 13.76 -4.74 20.77
CA LEU A 190 15.13 -4.72 20.26
C LEU A 190 15.72 -3.31 20.24
N LEU A 191 14.88 -2.31 19.92
CA LEU A 191 15.29 -0.92 19.87
C LEU A 191 15.57 -0.32 21.24
N GLU A 192 14.95 -0.82 22.32
CA GLU A 192 15.19 -0.39 23.73
C GLU A 192 16.64 -0.48 24.18
N LYS A 193 17.43 -1.32 23.51
CA LYS A 193 18.87 -1.47 23.82
C LYS A 193 19.73 -0.31 23.32
N ASN A 194 19.12 0.72 22.70
CA ASN A 194 19.84 1.80 22.02
C ASN A 194 19.42 3.17 22.58
N ASP A 195 20.37 3.91 23.15
CA ASP A 195 20.09 5.18 23.83
C ASP A 195 19.95 6.39 22.89
N ASN A 196 20.40 6.30 21.64
CA ASN A 196 20.52 7.44 20.76
C ASN A 196 19.63 7.33 19.51
N ILE A 197 18.34 7.00 19.73
CA ILE A 197 17.36 6.83 18.67
C ILE A 197 16.10 7.66 18.91
N ILE A 198 15.38 7.94 17.83
CA ILE A 198 14.00 8.42 17.82
C ILE A 198 13.23 7.53 16.85
N VAL A 199 12.05 7.07 17.24
CA VAL A 199 11.24 6.15 16.43
C VAL A 199 9.91 6.80 16.10
N GLU A 200 9.57 6.79 14.82
CA GLU A 200 8.29 7.25 14.29
C GLU A 200 7.48 6.02 13.83
N ILE A 201 6.55 5.55 14.66
CA ILE A 201 5.68 4.42 14.32
C ILE A 201 4.42 4.93 13.65
N VAL A 202 4.14 4.42 12.46
CA VAL A 202 2.92 4.72 11.71
C VAL A 202 2.03 3.49 11.67
N THR A 203 0.77 3.67 12.01
CA THR A 203 -0.28 2.64 11.96
C THR A 203 -1.64 3.26 11.64
N SER A 204 -2.68 2.45 11.48
CA SER A 204 -4.06 2.92 11.28
C SER A 204 -5.00 2.41 12.36
N THR A 205 -6.21 2.93 12.38
CA THR A 205 -7.30 2.43 13.27
C THR A 205 -7.72 0.98 12.98
N ALA A 206 -7.30 0.41 11.84
CA ALA A 206 -7.48 -1.01 11.55
C ALA A 206 -6.57 -1.94 12.39
N ASN A 207 -5.58 -1.38 13.10
CA ASN A 207 -4.72 -2.17 13.97
C ASN A 207 -5.45 -2.52 15.27
N LYS A 208 -5.78 -3.79 15.47
CA LYS A 208 -6.47 -4.31 16.67
C LYS A 208 -5.61 -4.22 17.94
N HIS A 209 -4.31 -3.99 17.82
CA HIS A 209 -3.34 -3.94 18.92
C HIS A 209 -2.98 -2.49 19.33
N ILE A 210 -3.71 -1.47 18.87
CA ILE A 210 -3.40 -0.06 19.14
C ILE A 210 -3.31 0.23 20.64
N GLU A 211 -4.23 -0.25 21.45
CA GLU A 211 -4.24 0.04 22.90
C GLU A 211 -3.09 -0.65 23.62
N GLU A 212 -2.73 -1.86 23.22
CA GLU A 212 -1.53 -2.54 23.71
C GLU A 212 -0.26 -1.74 23.36
N LEU A 213 -0.17 -1.28 22.12
CA LEU A 213 0.95 -0.47 21.63
C LEU A 213 1.05 0.86 22.39
N LYS A 214 -0.06 1.59 22.58
CA LYS A 214 -0.11 2.83 23.37
C LYS A 214 0.39 2.60 24.80
N ASN A 215 -0.06 1.52 25.45
CA ASN A 215 0.36 1.18 26.81
C ASN A 215 1.86 0.85 26.87
N LEU A 216 2.36 0.10 25.90
CA LEU A 216 3.78 -0.28 25.80
C LEU A 216 4.69 0.95 25.68
N ILE A 217 4.28 1.98 24.94
CA ILE A 217 5.12 3.16 24.66
C ILE A 217 4.88 4.32 25.62
N LYS A 218 3.90 4.27 26.51
CA LYS A 218 3.47 5.36 27.40
C LYS A 218 4.63 6.11 28.09
N ASN A 219 5.67 5.41 28.49
CA ASN A 219 6.83 5.98 29.20
C ASN A 219 8.09 6.06 28.33
N LYS A 220 7.98 5.80 27.01
CA LYS A 220 9.10 5.76 26.07
C LYS A 220 9.16 7.04 25.23
N LYS A 221 9.74 8.12 25.80
CA LYS A 221 9.82 9.45 25.15
C LYS A 221 10.57 9.47 23.81
N TRP A 222 11.22 8.38 23.44
CA TRP A 222 11.94 8.21 22.17
C TRP A 222 11.06 7.63 21.07
N ILE A 223 9.78 7.29 21.36
CA ILE A 223 8.82 6.77 20.40
C ILE A 223 7.68 7.76 20.20
N ASN A 224 7.37 8.09 18.95
CA ASN A 224 6.21 8.83 18.52
C ASN A 224 5.28 7.88 17.76
N LEU A 225 4.01 7.80 18.14
CA LEU A 225 2.99 6.99 17.50
C LEU A 225 2.08 7.88 16.66
N HIS A 226 1.96 7.57 15.39
CA HIS A 226 1.13 8.27 14.41
C HIS A 226 0.03 7.34 13.91
N ILE A 227 -1.22 7.64 14.28
CA ILE A 227 -2.40 6.89 13.87
C ILE A 227 -3.11 7.67 12.77
N ASN A 228 -3.37 7.03 11.61
CA ASN A 228 -4.00 7.62 10.42
C ASN A 228 -3.30 8.91 9.95
N SER A 229 -1.97 8.98 10.05
CA SER A 229 -1.21 10.18 9.68
C SER A 229 -1.30 10.47 8.18
N VAL A 230 -1.43 11.75 7.86
CA VAL A 230 -1.36 12.30 6.49
C VAL A 230 0.03 12.92 6.18
N LYS A 231 1.02 12.74 7.07
CA LYS A 231 2.37 13.32 6.96
C LYS A 231 3.45 12.25 6.81
N ILE A 232 3.14 11.20 6.05
CA ILE A 232 4.03 10.04 5.92
C ILE A 232 5.33 10.41 5.21
N ALA A 233 5.24 11.17 4.11
CA ALA A 233 6.41 11.63 3.36
C ALA A 233 7.34 12.51 4.21
N GLU A 234 6.77 13.36 5.07
CA GLU A 234 7.55 14.22 5.99
C GLU A 234 8.27 13.37 7.05
N LEU A 235 7.60 12.35 7.62
CA LEU A 235 8.19 11.43 8.59
C LEU A 235 9.32 10.62 7.96
N MET A 236 9.12 10.07 6.75
CA MET A 236 10.15 9.34 6.02
C MET A 236 11.36 10.23 5.73
N ARG A 237 11.14 11.46 5.25
CA ARG A 237 12.23 12.40 4.95
C ARG A 237 13.10 12.76 6.15
N LYS A 238 12.50 12.81 7.35
CA LYS A 238 13.21 13.09 8.60
C LYS A 238 13.95 11.87 9.15
N SER A 239 13.71 10.70 8.60
CA SER A 239 14.25 9.43 9.08
C SER A 239 15.55 9.05 8.35
N ASP A 240 16.44 8.36 9.05
CA ASP A 240 17.70 7.87 8.50
C ASP A 240 17.50 6.52 7.79
N PHE A 241 16.57 5.70 8.29
CA PHE A 241 16.14 4.47 7.63
C PHE A 241 14.72 4.06 8.06
N ALA A 242 14.16 3.10 7.34
CA ALA A 242 12.83 2.57 7.57
C ALA A 242 12.83 1.08 7.94
N ILE A 243 11.88 0.65 8.77
CA ILE A 243 11.53 -0.75 9.00
C ILE A 243 10.09 -0.92 8.52
N ILE A 244 9.90 -1.70 7.45
CA ILE A 244 8.63 -1.73 6.71
C ILE A 244 8.24 -3.14 6.28
N THR A 245 6.98 -3.28 5.84
CA THR A 245 6.56 -4.44 5.05
C THR A 245 6.80 -4.18 3.55
N PRO A 246 7.11 -5.22 2.76
CA PRO A 246 7.28 -5.11 1.31
C PRO A 246 5.92 -5.02 0.59
N SER A 247 5.21 -3.93 0.81
CA SER A 247 3.88 -3.60 0.29
C SER A 247 3.90 -2.20 -0.37
N VAL A 248 2.75 -1.55 -0.51
CA VAL A 248 2.64 -0.17 -1.05
C VAL A 248 3.64 0.79 -0.38
N THR A 249 3.85 0.68 0.94
CA THR A 249 4.82 1.50 1.68
C THR A 249 6.25 1.35 1.14
N LEU A 250 6.61 0.20 0.60
CA LEU A 250 7.94 0.02 0.01
C LEU A 250 8.11 0.86 -1.26
N ASN A 251 7.06 1.00 -2.10
CA ASN A 251 7.09 1.90 -3.25
C ASN A 251 7.35 3.36 -2.82
N GLU A 252 6.74 3.79 -1.72
CA GLU A 252 6.92 5.13 -1.14
C GLU A 252 8.35 5.33 -0.63
N VAL A 253 8.87 4.36 0.15
CA VAL A 253 10.25 4.35 0.66
C VAL A 253 11.27 4.34 -0.49
N TRP A 254 11.01 3.54 -1.53
CA TRP A 254 11.81 3.50 -2.75
C TRP A 254 11.89 4.85 -3.46
N TYR A 255 10.73 5.48 -3.64
CA TYR A 255 10.66 6.82 -4.23
C TYR A 255 11.44 7.87 -3.41
N MET A 256 11.38 7.78 -2.08
CA MET A 256 12.10 8.69 -1.17
C MET A 256 13.60 8.40 -1.07
N LYS A 257 14.08 7.30 -1.65
CA LYS A 257 15.47 6.82 -1.50
C LYS A 257 15.89 6.64 -0.04
N LEU A 258 14.94 6.22 0.82
CA LEU A 258 15.20 5.99 2.23
C LEU A 258 15.71 4.56 2.44
N PRO A 259 16.92 4.34 2.99
CA PRO A 259 17.39 3.00 3.32
C PRO A 259 16.37 2.24 4.17
N PHE A 260 16.22 0.94 3.97
CA PHE A 260 15.17 0.19 4.67
C PHE A 260 15.57 -1.23 5.05
N ILE A 261 14.86 -1.78 6.03
CA ILE A 261 14.80 -3.20 6.37
C ILE A 261 13.36 -3.64 6.11
N ALA A 262 13.15 -4.58 5.20
CA ALA A 262 11.81 -5.09 4.90
C ALA A 262 11.54 -6.42 5.63
N ILE A 263 10.29 -6.62 6.08
CA ILE A 263 9.85 -7.83 6.77
C ILE A 263 8.55 -8.30 6.12
N GLN A 264 8.56 -9.49 5.53
CA GLN A 264 7.36 -10.09 4.95
C GLN A 264 6.36 -10.46 6.05
N THR A 265 5.10 -10.04 5.89
CA THR A 265 4.00 -10.30 6.83
C THR A 265 2.77 -10.93 6.16
N ALA A 266 2.75 -10.98 4.82
CA ALA A 266 1.63 -11.52 4.05
C ALA A 266 2.11 -12.24 2.77
N ASN A 267 1.28 -13.15 2.26
CA ASN A 267 1.65 -13.97 1.09
C ASN A 267 1.66 -13.18 -0.22
N ASN A 268 0.78 -12.20 -0.39
CA ASN A 268 0.75 -11.32 -1.57
C ASN A 268 2.01 -10.48 -1.76
N GLN A 269 2.88 -10.39 -0.75
CA GLN A 269 4.16 -9.67 -0.80
C GLN A 269 5.28 -10.47 -1.49
N LYS A 270 5.03 -11.71 -1.92
CA LYS A 270 6.03 -12.65 -2.44
C LYS A 270 6.90 -12.03 -3.55
N TYR A 271 6.30 -11.40 -4.54
CA TYR A 271 7.03 -10.88 -5.71
C TYR A 271 7.89 -9.67 -5.36
N MET A 272 7.42 -8.80 -4.47
CA MET A 272 8.22 -7.71 -3.93
C MET A 272 9.42 -8.25 -3.12
N VAL A 273 9.20 -9.28 -2.31
CA VAL A 273 10.28 -9.98 -1.57
C VAL A 273 11.33 -10.56 -2.51
N GLU A 274 10.91 -11.20 -3.59
CA GLU A 274 11.82 -11.77 -4.59
C GLU A 274 12.61 -10.67 -5.34
N TYR A 275 11.95 -9.55 -5.62
CA TYR A 275 12.60 -8.40 -6.26
C TYR A 275 13.68 -7.79 -5.35
N ILE A 276 13.35 -7.48 -4.11
CA ILE A 276 14.30 -6.94 -3.11
C ILE A 276 15.47 -7.88 -2.87
N LYS A 277 15.20 -9.19 -2.84
CA LYS A 277 16.24 -10.21 -2.69
C LYS A 277 17.24 -10.25 -3.85
N ARG A 278 16.75 -10.08 -5.09
CA ARG A 278 17.61 -10.02 -6.29
C ARG A 278 18.55 -8.80 -6.29
N LEU A 279 18.18 -7.76 -5.56
CA LEU A 279 18.98 -6.54 -5.40
C LEU A 279 19.91 -6.59 -4.17
N ASP A 280 19.98 -7.74 -3.48
CA ASP A 280 20.76 -7.94 -2.24
C ASP A 280 20.41 -6.93 -1.14
N LEU A 281 19.15 -6.42 -1.13
CA LEU A 281 18.67 -5.49 -0.12
C LEU A 281 18.12 -6.24 1.10
N PRO A 282 18.14 -5.62 2.29
CA PRO A 282 17.73 -6.27 3.54
C PRO A 282 16.25 -6.65 3.56
N ILE A 283 15.98 -7.95 3.55
CA ILE A 283 14.64 -8.54 3.59
C ILE A 283 14.60 -9.79 4.45
N LEU A 284 13.63 -9.85 5.37
CA LEU A 284 13.30 -11.05 6.11
C LEU A 284 11.99 -11.64 5.55
N LYS A 285 12.03 -12.89 5.06
CA LYS A 285 10.84 -13.62 4.59
C LYS A 285 9.89 -14.02 5.73
N GLU A 286 10.41 -14.11 6.93
CA GLU A 286 9.70 -14.40 8.17
C GLU A 286 10.41 -13.68 9.31
N TRP A 287 9.66 -13.36 10.36
CA TRP A 287 10.25 -12.77 11.55
C TRP A 287 11.22 -13.74 12.21
N ARG A 288 12.50 -13.35 12.30
CA ARG A 288 13.56 -14.03 13.05
C ARG A 288 14.36 -12.99 13.82
N MET A 289 14.19 -12.99 15.12
CA MET A 289 14.75 -11.97 16.03
C MET A 289 16.27 -11.80 15.84
N GLU A 290 17.02 -12.90 15.84
CA GLU A 290 18.48 -12.86 15.73
C GLU A 290 18.96 -12.26 14.40
N LYS A 291 18.32 -12.65 13.31
CA LYS A 291 18.65 -12.09 11.97
C LYS A 291 18.31 -10.62 11.87
N PHE A 292 17.15 -10.23 12.40
CA PHE A 292 16.76 -8.84 12.41
C PHE A 292 17.69 -7.99 13.27
N GLU A 293 18.08 -8.48 14.46
CA GLU A 293 19.01 -7.77 15.37
C GLU A 293 20.38 -7.53 14.72
N ILE A 294 20.90 -8.47 13.92
CA ILE A 294 22.16 -8.30 13.18
C ILE A 294 22.04 -7.14 12.19
N ILE A 295 21.00 -7.16 11.33
CA ILE A 295 20.79 -6.12 10.30
C ILE A 295 20.52 -4.77 10.98
N LEU A 296 19.72 -4.75 12.03
CA LEU A 296 19.38 -3.54 12.78
C LEU A 296 20.63 -2.87 13.37
N LYS A 297 21.57 -3.63 13.92
CA LYS A 297 22.83 -3.10 14.44
C LYS A 297 23.67 -2.40 13.37
N GLU A 298 23.76 -2.99 12.17
CA GLU A 298 24.45 -2.37 11.03
C GLU A 298 23.81 -1.03 10.67
N TYR A 299 22.48 -0.99 10.59
CA TYR A 299 21.73 0.22 10.25
C TYR A 299 21.83 1.31 11.32
N ILE A 300 21.78 0.96 12.60
CA ILE A 300 21.98 1.93 13.70
C ILE A 300 23.40 2.50 13.67
N ASN A 301 24.40 1.73 13.25
CA ASN A 301 25.78 2.19 13.08
C ASN A 301 26.00 3.00 11.79
N GLY A 302 24.98 3.20 10.97
CA GLY A 302 25.04 3.98 9.73
C GLY A 302 25.54 3.19 8.52
N ASN A 303 25.66 1.87 8.60
CA ASN A 303 26.07 0.99 7.51
C ASN A 303 24.85 0.63 6.63
N PHE A 304 24.27 1.64 5.99
CA PHE A 304 23.10 1.46 5.12
C PHE A 304 23.49 0.84 3.78
N ILE A 305 22.64 -0.06 3.28
CA ILE A 305 22.69 -0.48 1.88
C ILE A 305 21.86 0.51 1.07
N ASN A 306 22.50 1.21 0.13
CA ASN A 306 21.86 2.17 -0.76
C ASN A 306 21.49 1.47 -2.10
N TYR A 307 20.43 1.97 -2.77
CA TYR A 307 19.90 1.44 -4.04
C TYR A 307 19.47 2.56 -4.99
#